data_eb76f1c256ea926097f94263f3e4e146
#
_entry.id   eb76f1c256ea926097f94263f3e4e146
#
_cell.length_a   1.000
_cell.length_b   1.000
_cell.length_c   1.000
_cell.angle_alpha   90.00
_cell.angle_beta   90.00
_cell.angle_gamma   90.00
#
_symmetry.space_group_name_H-M   'P 1'
#
loop_
_entity.id
_entity.type
_entity.pdbx_description
1 polymer ?
#
loop_
_entity_poly.entity_id
_entity_poly.type
_entity_poly.pdbx_seq_one_letter_code
_entity_poly.pdbx_strand_id
1 'polypeptide(L)'
;MHIKNLTDGYTCSAQISKDELKHLHEQGVKSVICFRPDGEHPEQPEFDTLTREASELGLVCYYLPYDVAQVSAELMQQMHRIIEEAPKPAHAFCK
;
A
#
# COMPACT_ATOMS: atom_id res chain seq x y z
N MET A 1 3.51 -1.24 -14.37
CA MET A 1 3.77 -0.83 -12.97
C MET A 1 5.27 -0.71 -12.74
N HIS A 2 5.69 0.39 -12.17
CA HIS A 2 7.11 0.64 -11.94
C HIS A 2 7.42 0.45 -10.45
N ILE A 3 8.07 -0.65 -10.12
CA ILE A 3 8.33 -1.05 -8.74
C ILE A 3 9.76 -0.71 -8.36
N LYS A 4 9.94 -0.10 -7.19
CA LYS A 4 11.26 0.18 -6.62
C LYS A 4 11.44 -0.62 -5.34
N ASN A 5 12.62 -1.17 -5.16
CA ASN A 5 13.01 -1.79 -3.89
C ASN A 5 13.44 -0.71 -2.91
N LEU A 6 12.89 -0.75 -1.69
CA LEU A 6 13.27 0.18 -0.62
C LEU A 6 14.32 -0.46 0.28
N THR A 7 14.05 -1.68 0.72
CA THR A 7 14.91 -2.46 1.60
C THR A 7 14.43 -3.91 1.53
N ASP A 8 15.10 -4.81 2.21
CA ASP A 8 14.71 -6.23 2.22
C ASP A 8 13.27 -6.40 2.69
N GLY A 9 12.44 -7.00 1.84
CA GLY A 9 11.04 -7.26 2.13
C GLY A 9 10.10 -6.10 1.87
N TYR A 10 10.59 -4.96 1.36
CA TYR A 10 9.77 -3.79 1.06
C TYR A 10 9.99 -3.28 -0.35
N THR A 11 8.88 -3.04 -1.06
CA THR A 11 8.88 -2.40 -2.37
C THR A 11 7.88 -1.25 -2.37
N CYS A 12 7.97 -0.36 -3.33
CA CYS A 12 7.00 0.72 -3.48
C CYS A 12 6.73 1.03 -4.95
N SER A 13 5.61 1.67 -5.20
CA SER A 13 5.20 2.15 -6.52
C SER A 13 4.24 3.31 -6.38
N ALA A 14 3.83 3.90 -7.51
CA ALA A 14 2.70 4.79 -7.57
C ALA A 14 1.40 4.00 -7.39
N GLN A 15 0.25 4.66 -7.53
CA GLN A 15 -1.06 4.03 -7.38
C GLN A 15 -1.16 2.73 -8.20
N ILE A 16 -1.74 1.70 -7.59
CA ILE A 16 -1.93 0.40 -8.24
C ILE A 16 -3.41 0.18 -8.58
N SER A 17 -3.64 -0.66 -9.59
CA SER A 17 -4.95 -1.14 -10.00
C SER A 17 -5.23 -2.52 -9.40
N LYS A 18 -6.44 -3.05 -9.62
CA LYS A 18 -6.79 -4.41 -9.22
C LYS A 18 -5.89 -5.44 -9.90
N ASP A 19 -5.60 -5.25 -11.19
CA ASP A 19 -4.76 -6.19 -11.93
C ASP A 19 -3.33 -6.18 -11.41
N GLU A 20 -2.83 -5.00 -11.06
CA GLU A 20 -1.50 -4.87 -10.47
C GLU A 20 -1.44 -5.51 -9.08
N LEU A 21 -2.53 -5.43 -8.32
CA LEU A 21 -2.64 -6.09 -7.02
C LEU A 21 -2.49 -7.60 -7.17
N LYS A 22 -3.16 -8.19 -8.17
CA LYS A 22 -3.04 -9.62 -8.48
C LYS A 22 -1.62 -9.98 -8.86
N HIS A 23 -0.97 -9.13 -9.65
CA HIS A 23 0.41 -9.34 -10.04
C HIS A 23 1.35 -9.36 -8.82
N LEU A 24 1.16 -8.44 -7.89
CA LEU A 24 1.94 -8.41 -6.65
C LEU A 24 1.75 -9.70 -5.86
N HIS A 25 0.52 -10.18 -5.76
CA HIS A 25 0.23 -11.45 -5.08
C HIS A 25 0.96 -12.61 -5.75
N GLU A 26 0.96 -12.67 -7.06
CA GLU A 26 1.67 -13.71 -7.83
C GLU A 26 3.18 -13.65 -7.60
N GLN A 27 3.71 -12.47 -7.31
CA GLN A 27 5.14 -12.29 -7.00
C GLN A 27 5.48 -12.63 -5.55
N GLY A 28 4.49 -13.07 -4.76
CA GLY A 28 4.73 -13.48 -3.38
C GLY A 28 4.52 -12.40 -2.34
N VAL A 29 4.03 -11.22 -2.73
CA VAL A 29 3.74 -10.15 -1.78
C VAL A 29 2.63 -10.59 -0.82
N LYS A 30 2.78 -10.31 0.47
CA LYS A 30 1.85 -10.73 1.51
C LYS A 30 1.02 -9.59 2.08
N SER A 31 1.49 -8.36 1.97
CA SER A 31 0.73 -7.19 2.44
C SER A 31 0.93 -6.01 1.52
N VAL A 32 -0.06 -5.11 1.53
CA VAL A 32 0.00 -3.85 0.79
C VAL A 32 -0.36 -2.71 1.74
N ILE A 33 0.33 -1.59 1.57
CA ILE A 33 0.17 -0.42 2.42
C ILE A 33 -0.17 0.77 1.52
N CYS A 34 -1.31 1.39 1.74
CA CYS A 34 -1.75 2.55 0.97
C CYS A 34 -1.54 3.83 1.77
N PHE A 35 -0.70 4.71 1.25
CA PHE A 35 -0.47 6.03 1.85
C PHE A 35 -1.21 7.14 1.12
N ARG A 36 -1.99 6.80 0.10
CA ARG A 36 -2.68 7.77 -0.73
C ARG A 36 -4.14 7.90 -0.32
N PRO A 37 -4.63 9.12 -0.01
CA PRO A 37 -6.06 9.31 0.28
C PRO A 37 -6.92 8.95 -0.92
N ASP A 38 -8.12 8.42 -0.65
CA ASP A 38 -9.12 8.20 -1.69
C ASP A 38 -9.54 9.53 -2.31
N GLY A 39 -9.88 9.49 -3.59
CA GLY A 39 -10.43 10.65 -4.27
C GLY A 39 -9.43 11.67 -4.76
N GLU A 40 -8.13 11.40 -4.68
CA GLU A 40 -7.13 12.33 -5.22
C GLU A 40 -7.16 12.41 -6.75
N HIS A 41 -7.63 11.35 -7.41
CA HIS A 41 -7.72 11.30 -8.86
C HIS A 41 -9.00 10.56 -9.26
N PRO A 42 -9.72 11.03 -10.32
CA PRO A 42 -10.99 10.41 -10.73
C PRO A 42 -10.87 8.92 -11.09
N GLU A 43 -9.73 8.51 -11.61
CA GLU A 43 -9.50 7.13 -12.03
C GLU A 43 -8.90 6.24 -10.95
N GLN A 44 -8.60 6.81 -9.79
CA GLN A 44 -8.01 6.07 -8.69
C GLN A 44 -9.03 5.10 -8.09
N PRO A 45 -8.72 3.79 -7.99
CA PRO A 45 -9.60 2.87 -7.28
C PRO A 45 -9.70 3.26 -5.81
N GLU A 46 -10.90 3.16 -5.25
CA GLU A 46 -11.07 3.38 -3.81
C GLU A 46 -10.38 2.27 -3.03
N PHE A 47 -9.86 2.62 -1.87
CA PHE A 47 -9.13 1.65 -1.04
C PHE A 47 -10.03 0.46 -0.66
N ASP A 48 -11.32 0.70 -0.38
CA ASP A 48 -12.26 -0.37 -0.07
C ASP A 48 -12.34 -1.40 -1.19
N THR A 49 -12.30 -0.96 -2.45
CA THR A 49 -12.31 -1.85 -3.60
C THR A 49 -11.05 -2.71 -3.62
N LEU A 50 -9.89 -2.09 -3.40
CA LEU A 50 -8.63 -2.82 -3.35
C LEU A 50 -8.59 -3.77 -2.17
N THR A 51 -9.14 -3.38 -1.02
CA THR A 51 -9.18 -4.22 0.16
C THR A 51 -9.99 -5.50 -0.07
N ARG A 52 -11.11 -5.40 -0.78
CA ARG A 52 -11.92 -6.58 -1.11
C ARG A 52 -11.15 -7.56 -1.98
N GLU A 53 -10.51 -7.05 -3.02
CA GLU A 53 -9.68 -7.89 -3.90
C GLU A 53 -8.53 -8.51 -3.13
N ALA A 54 -7.87 -7.73 -2.29
CA ALA A 54 -6.75 -8.21 -1.48
C ALA A 54 -7.20 -9.31 -0.52
N SER A 55 -8.36 -9.14 0.10
CA SER A 55 -8.92 -10.13 1.01
C SER A 55 -9.17 -11.45 0.30
N GLU A 56 -9.70 -11.42 -0.91
CA GLU A 56 -9.92 -12.62 -1.72
C GLU A 56 -8.60 -13.31 -2.08
N LEU A 57 -7.53 -12.56 -2.23
CA LEU A 57 -6.21 -13.08 -2.53
C LEU A 57 -5.43 -13.51 -1.28
N GLY A 58 -5.95 -13.20 -0.09
CA GLY A 58 -5.25 -13.50 1.17
C GLY A 58 -4.19 -12.47 1.55
N LEU A 59 -4.24 -11.28 0.96
CA LEU A 59 -3.32 -10.18 1.30
C LEU A 59 -3.84 -9.39 2.49
N VAL A 60 -2.92 -8.91 3.33
CA VAL A 60 -3.23 -7.99 4.42
C VAL A 60 -3.09 -6.56 3.91
N CYS A 61 -4.09 -5.72 4.16
CA CYS A 61 -4.08 -4.33 3.72
C CYS A 61 -3.98 -3.36 4.88
N TYR A 62 -3.21 -2.31 4.68
CA TYR A 62 -3.09 -1.18 5.62
C TYR A 62 -3.40 0.11 4.90
N TYR A 63 -4.13 0.99 5.55
CA TYR A 63 -4.50 2.29 5.00
C TYR A 63 -4.07 3.39 5.96
N LEU A 64 -3.09 4.20 5.56
CA LEU A 64 -2.62 5.34 6.34
C LEU A 64 -2.47 6.54 5.41
N PRO A 65 -3.60 7.15 5.01
CA PRO A 65 -3.54 8.30 4.09
C PRO A 65 -2.93 9.50 4.79
N TYR A 66 -2.12 10.25 4.07
CA TYR A 66 -1.55 11.47 4.61
C TYR A 66 -1.30 12.51 3.52
N ASP A 67 -1.25 13.76 3.95
CA ASP A 67 -0.86 14.90 3.12
C ASP A 67 0.55 15.29 3.56
N VAL A 68 1.47 15.44 2.60
CA VAL A 68 2.86 15.82 2.90
C VAL A 68 2.96 17.13 3.67
N ALA A 69 1.95 18.00 3.55
CA ALA A 69 1.89 19.26 4.30
C ALA A 69 1.50 19.06 5.77
N GLN A 70 1.04 17.89 6.16
CA GLN A 70 0.51 17.62 7.50
C GLN A 70 1.19 16.43 8.19
N VAL A 71 2.45 16.20 7.87
CA VAL A 71 3.23 15.16 8.51
C VAL A 71 3.48 15.52 9.97
N SER A 72 3.13 14.60 10.88
CA SER A 72 3.29 14.80 12.32
C SER A 72 4.09 13.66 12.93
N ALA A 73 4.51 13.84 14.19
CA ALA A 73 5.20 12.77 14.92
C ALA A 73 4.29 11.56 15.11
N GLU A 74 2.99 11.77 15.35
CA GLU A 74 2.03 10.68 15.48
C GLU A 74 1.92 9.87 14.19
N LEU A 75 1.86 10.55 13.04
CA LEU A 75 1.81 9.89 11.74
C LEU A 75 3.05 9.04 11.53
N MET A 76 4.21 9.58 11.86
CA MET A 76 5.48 8.86 11.73
C MET A 76 5.52 7.62 12.61
N GLN A 77 4.99 7.70 13.83
CA GLN A 77 4.89 6.55 14.74
C GLN A 77 3.95 5.48 14.20
N GLN A 78 2.80 5.87 13.65
CA GLN A 78 1.85 4.95 13.04
C GLN A 78 2.45 4.25 11.83
N MET A 79 3.14 5.01 10.99
CA MET A 79 3.82 4.49 9.81
C MET A 79 4.89 3.46 10.20
N HIS A 80 5.69 3.78 11.21
CA HIS A 80 6.72 2.89 11.71
C HIS A 80 6.12 1.58 12.24
N ARG A 81 5.01 1.67 12.96
CA ARG A 81 4.30 0.49 13.50
C ARG A 81 3.81 -0.41 12.37
N ILE A 82 3.21 0.17 11.33
CA ILE A 82 2.72 -0.59 10.19
C ILE A 82 3.88 -1.29 9.48
N ILE A 83 4.98 -0.60 9.28
CA ILE A 83 6.17 -1.15 8.63
C ILE A 83 6.70 -2.35 9.41
N GLU A 84 6.68 -2.29 10.75
CA GLU A 84 7.12 -3.41 11.57
C GLU A 84 6.14 -4.58 11.57
N GLU A 85 4.85 -4.30 11.56
CA GLU A 85 3.80 -5.33 11.68
C GLU A 85 3.47 -6.03 10.37
N ALA A 86 3.60 -5.33 9.23
CA ALA A 86 3.14 -5.84 7.95
C ALA A 86 3.85 -7.14 7.56
N PRO A 87 3.09 -8.18 7.20
CA PRO A 87 3.70 -9.41 6.68
C PRO A 87 4.56 -9.11 5.46
N LYS A 88 5.75 -9.68 5.43
CA LYS A 88 6.73 -9.45 4.37
C LYS A 88 6.75 -10.61 3.38
N PRO A 89 6.97 -10.36 2.11
CA PRO A 89 7.23 -9.08 1.46
C PRO A 89 6.01 -8.15 1.47
N ALA A 90 6.25 -6.87 1.72
CA ALA A 90 5.21 -5.84 1.74
C ALA A 90 5.43 -4.85 0.61
N HIS A 91 4.33 -4.34 0.05
CA HIS A 91 4.38 -3.35 -1.01
C HIS A 91 3.61 -2.10 -0.60
N ALA A 92 4.28 -0.95 -0.62
CA ALA A 92 3.67 0.34 -0.32
C ALA A 92 3.39 1.09 -1.61
N PHE A 93 2.27 1.79 -1.68
CA PHE A 93 1.99 2.64 -2.83
C PHE A 93 1.44 4.00 -2.41
N CYS A 94 1.80 5.01 -3.19
CA CYS A 94 1.40 6.39 -2.99
C CYS A 94 1.27 7.05 -4.38
N LYS A 95 1.52 8.31 -4.48
CA LYS A 95 1.45 8.97 -5.78
C LYS A 95 2.51 8.50 -6.75
#